data_45aef2533a5eb67bf57e31b47de99028
#
_entry.id   45aef2533a5eb67bf57e31b47de99028
#
_cell.length_a   1.000
_cell.length_b   1.000
_cell.length_c   1.000
_cell.angle_alpha   90.00
_cell.angle_beta   90.00
_cell.angle_gamma   90.00
#
_symmetry.space_group_name_H-M   'P 1'
#
loop_
_entity.id
_entity.type
_entity.pdbx_description
1 polymer ?
#
loop_
_entity_poly.entity_id
_entity_poly.type
_entity_poly.pdbx_seq_one_letter_code
_entity_poly.pdbx_strand_id
1 'polypeptide(L)'
;WLPGLRPLDYNSAAVTEVIRLFKQETGEQYAEASVRHLPIPQWDGNLVLVDLEEDEPRTIQGVFYGTPFMDDIVRVAAFVIAREHQGHALGSTAWQRFNAEAWRKGFRRVQLEVKAENTGAQRFYERRGLSVEQELKGYYQSGLGYMMRGPLKPPQG
;
A
#
# COMPACT_ATOMS: atom_id res chain seq x y z
N TRP A 1 -4.91 11.91 2.97
CA TRP A 1 -3.99 11.28 2.01
C TRP A 1 -3.49 12.30 1.00
N LEU A 2 -2.18 12.33 0.80
CA LEU A 2 -1.52 13.13 -0.25
C LEU A 2 -1.10 12.20 -1.39
N PRO A 3 -1.47 12.52 -2.66
CA PRO A 3 -1.18 11.66 -3.81
C PRO A 3 0.17 11.94 -4.47
N GLY A 4 0.62 11.00 -5.31
CA GLY A 4 1.73 11.19 -6.24
C GLY A 4 3.12 11.03 -5.66
N LEU A 5 3.27 10.73 -4.38
CA LEU A 5 4.57 10.63 -3.71
C LEU A 5 5.19 9.24 -3.91
N ARG A 6 6.47 9.20 -4.18
CA ARG A 6 7.24 7.94 -4.25
C ARG A 6 8.47 8.05 -3.33
N PRO A 7 8.94 6.89 -2.80
CA PRO A 7 10.04 6.91 -1.82
C PRO A 7 11.32 7.58 -2.30
N LEU A 8 11.63 7.50 -3.58
CA LEU A 8 12.85 8.10 -4.14
C LEU A 8 12.88 9.63 -3.96
N ASP A 9 11.71 10.27 -3.96
CA ASP A 9 11.58 11.72 -3.87
C ASP A 9 11.49 12.21 -2.42
N TYR A 10 11.52 11.32 -1.44
CA TYR A 10 11.42 11.70 -0.03
C TYR A 10 12.71 12.36 0.47
N ASN A 11 12.57 13.38 1.31
CA ASN A 11 13.69 13.87 2.10
C ASN A 11 14.02 12.85 3.22
N SER A 12 15.13 13.06 3.92
CA SER A 12 15.60 12.13 4.95
C SER A 12 14.59 11.95 6.09
N ALA A 13 13.89 13.02 6.47
CA ALA A 13 12.88 12.95 7.53
C ALA A 13 11.71 12.04 7.10
N ALA A 14 11.23 12.17 5.86
CA ALA A 14 10.14 11.36 5.34
C ALA A 14 10.52 9.87 5.24
N VAL A 15 11.72 9.56 4.77
CA VAL A 15 12.21 8.16 4.70
C VAL A 15 12.28 7.55 6.10
N THR A 16 12.78 8.29 7.07
CA THR A 16 12.86 7.84 8.47
C THR A 16 11.46 7.51 9.00
N GLU A 17 10.48 8.34 8.70
CA GLU A 17 9.09 8.11 9.09
C GLU A 17 8.50 6.84 8.45
N VAL A 18 8.78 6.60 7.17
CA VAL A 18 8.30 5.39 6.49
C VAL A 18 8.93 4.14 7.09
N ILE A 19 10.23 4.16 7.37
CA ILE A 19 10.94 3.05 8.02
C ILE A 19 10.33 2.77 9.40
N ARG A 20 10.09 3.82 10.18
CA ARG A 20 9.45 3.71 11.49
C ARG A 20 8.07 3.07 11.40
N LEU A 21 7.26 3.53 10.45
CA LEU A 21 5.91 3.01 10.23
C LEU A 21 5.92 1.52 9.89
N PHE A 22 6.77 1.10 8.97
CA PHE A 22 6.89 -0.32 8.61
C PHE A 22 7.31 -1.17 9.81
N LYS A 23 8.32 -0.75 10.55
CA LYS A 23 8.78 -1.50 11.72
C LYS A 23 7.68 -1.60 12.78
N GLN A 24 7.00 -0.50 13.06
CA GLN A 24 5.92 -0.45 14.06
C GLN A 24 4.76 -1.36 13.70
N GLU A 25 4.32 -1.37 12.43
CA GLU A 25 3.09 -2.05 12.02
C GLU A 25 3.32 -3.45 11.45
N THR A 26 4.47 -3.73 10.85
CA THR A 26 4.74 -5.03 10.23
C THR A 26 5.86 -5.80 10.91
N GLY A 27 6.62 -5.16 11.79
CA GLY A 27 7.79 -5.76 12.43
C GLY A 27 9.02 -5.83 11.53
N GLU A 28 8.90 -5.41 10.27
CA GLU A 28 10.00 -5.49 9.32
C GLU A 28 10.86 -4.23 9.35
N GLN A 29 12.18 -4.43 9.41
CA GLN A 29 13.13 -3.34 9.45
C GLN A 29 13.82 -3.18 8.10
N TYR A 30 13.71 -1.99 7.54
CA TYR A 30 14.28 -1.66 6.25
C TYR A 30 15.43 -0.65 6.40
N ALA A 31 16.45 -0.77 5.55
CA ALA A 31 17.47 0.26 5.39
C ALA A 31 16.92 1.40 4.54
N GLU A 32 17.47 2.61 4.72
CA GLU A 32 17.04 3.77 3.94
C GLU A 32 17.13 3.52 2.43
N ALA A 33 18.24 2.94 1.97
CA ALA A 33 18.44 2.63 0.56
C ALA A 33 17.38 1.66 0.03
N SER A 34 16.97 0.68 0.85
CA SER A 34 15.93 -0.28 0.46
C SER A 34 14.59 0.39 0.23
N VAL A 35 14.23 1.37 1.07
CA VAL A 35 12.97 2.11 0.91
C VAL A 35 13.05 3.04 -0.31
N ARG A 36 14.14 3.80 -0.44
CA ARG A 36 14.29 4.76 -1.55
C ARG A 36 14.30 4.09 -2.92
N HIS A 37 14.84 2.89 -3.02
CA HIS A 37 14.98 2.17 -4.29
C HIS A 37 13.86 1.16 -4.55
N LEU A 38 12.74 1.23 -3.80
CA LEU A 38 11.55 0.48 -4.18
C LEU A 38 11.14 0.90 -5.60
N PRO A 39 10.82 -0.07 -6.48
CA PRO A 39 10.49 0.24 -7.88
C PRO A 39 9.07 0.80 -8.01
N ILE A 40 8.82 1.93 -7.36
CA ILE A 40 7.52 2.59 -7.33
C ILE A 40 7.59 3.82 -8.23
N PRO A 41 6.79 3.90 -9.29
CA PRO A 41 6.77 5.07 -10.17
C PRO A 41 6.07 6.25 -9.52
N GLN A 42 6.34 7.45 -10.01
CA GLN A 42 5.59 8.64 -9.62
C GLN A 42 4.24 8.64 -10.33
N TRP A 43 3.16 8.54 -9.59
CA TRP A 43 1.80 8.62 -10.12
C TRP A 43 0.79 8.85 -8.98
N ASP A 44 -0.43 9.23 -9.32
CA ASP A 44 -1.45 9.62 -8.35
C ASP A 44 -2.05 8.44 -7.57
N GLY A 45 -1.70 7.21 -7.94
CA GLY A 45 -2.06 6.00 -7.18
C GLY A 45 -1.17 5.73 -5.98
N ASN A 46 -0.11 6.50 -5.78
CA ASN A 46 0.71 6.44 -4.58
C ASN A 46 0.22 7.47 -3.58
N LEU A 47 0.07 7.06 -2.32
CA LEU A 47 -0.54 7.92 -1.29
C LEU A 47 0.28 7.86 0.00
N VAL A 48 0.36 8.99 0.69
CA VAL A 48 0.84 9.05 2.07
C VAL A 48 -0.22 9.71 2.95
N LEU A 49 -0.39 9.20 4.15
CA LEU A 49 -1.32 9.73 5.15
C LEU A 49 -0.57 10.62 6.13
N VAL A 50 -0.94 11.88 6.20
CA VAL A 50 -0.35 12.85 7.11
C VAL A 50 -1.45 13.72 7.73
N ASP A 51 -1.12 14.40 8.82
CA ASP A 51 -1.98 15.44 9.39
C ASP A 51 -1.52 16.79 8.82
N LEU A 52 -2.37 17.44 8.05
CA LEU A 52 -2.04 18.72 7.43
C LEU A 52 -1.89 19.87 8.42
N GLU A 53 -2.42 19.72 9.62
CA GLU A 53 -2.28 20.72 10.69
C GLU A 53 -0.97 20.58 11.45
N GLU A 54 -0.26 19.45 11.27
CA GLU A 54 1.06 19.24 11.88
C GLU A 54 2.12 20.02 11.10
N ASP A 55 3.05 20.64 11.82
CA ASP A 55 4.18 21.34 11.21
C ASP A 55 5.17 20.38 10.56
N GLU A 56 5.88 20.88 9.53
CA GLU A 56 6.94 20.11 8.89
C GLU A 56 8.16 19.94 9.82
N PRO A 57 8.81 18.76 9.85
CA PRO A 57 8.47 17.54 9.09
C PRO A 57 7.28 16.82 9.72
N ARG A 58 6.32 16.43 8.89
CA ARG A 58 5.12 15.72 9.35
C ARG A 58 5.42 14.25 9.61
N THR A 59 4.71 13.69 10.60
CA THR A 59 4.71 12.25 10.84
C THR A 59 3.92 11.55 9.73
N ILE A 60 4.48 10.50 9.14
CA ILE A 60 3.77 9.70 8.15
C ILE A 60 2.99 8.60 8.88
N GLN A 61 1.67 8.64 8.80
CA GLN A 61 0.77 7.74 9.49
C GLN A 61 0.24 6.61 8.61
N GLY A 62 0.55 6.64 7.33
CA GLY A 62 0.16 5.58 6.41
C GLY A 62 0.80 5.75 5.05
N VAL A 63 0.94 4.63 4.33
CA VAL A 63 1.41 4.63 2.94
C VAL A 63 0.58 3.66 2.12
N PHE A 64 0.41 3.98 0.85
CA PHE A 64 -0.18 3.10 -0.15
C PHE A 64 0.66 3.26 -1.41
N TYR A 65 1.38 2.21 -1.80
CA TYR A 65 2.22 2.24 -2.99
C TYR A 65 1.74 1.20 -3.99
N GLY A 66 1.48 1.65 -5.21
CA GLY A 66 1.12 0.78 -6.32
C GLY A 66 2.16 0.85 -7.44
N THR A 67 2.32 -0.24 -8.16
CA THR A 67 3.24 -0.33 -9.28
C THR A 67 2.63 -1.15 -10.40
N PRO A 68 2.86 -0.79 -11.68
CA PRO A 68 2.51 -1.67 -12.80
C PRO A 68 3.19 -3.01 -12.63
N PHE A 69 2.49 -4.10 -12.93
CA PHE A 69 3.04 -5.46 -12.76
C PHE A 69 3.17 -6.18 -14.09
N MET A 70 2.05 -6.55 -14.70
CA MET A 70 2.02 -7.17 -16.03
C MET A 70 0.65 -6.93 -16.66
N ASP A 71 0.60 -6.89 -17.99
CA ASP A 71 -0.65 -6.71 -18.73
C ASP A 71 -1.48 -5.55 -18.16
N ASP A 72 -2.71 -5.85 -17.73
CA ASP A 72 -3.63 -4.89 -17.11
C ASP A 72 -3.65 -4.97 -15.59
N ILE A 73 -2.62 -5.59 -14.98
CA ILE A 73 -2.55 -5.80 -13.54
C ILE A 73 -1.66 -4.73 -12.90
N VAL A 74 -2.20 -4.03 -11.91
CA VAL A 74 -1.43 -3.17 -11.01
C VAL A 74 -1.22 -3.93 -9.70
N ARG A 75 -0.03 -3.81 -9.13
CA ARG A 75 0.31 -4.48 -7.86
C ARG A 75 0.33 -3.47 -6.73
N VAL A 76 -0.29 -3.82 -5.60
CA VAL A 76 -0.13 -3.07 -4.36
C VAL A 76 1.18 -3.53 -3.72
N ALA A 77 2.18 -2.67 -3.75
CA ALA A 77 3.51 -2.98 -3.23
C ALA A 77 3.57 -2.81 -1.71
N ALA A 78 2.82 -1.85 -1.17
CA ALA A 78 2.73 -1.63 0.27
C ALA A 78 1.41 -0.92 0.60
N PHE A 79 0.79 -1.33 1.69
CA PHE A 79 -0.40 -0.67 2.22
C PHE A 79 -0.38 -0.83 3.74
N VAL A 80 0.01 0.23 4.43
CA VAL A 80 0.19 0.22 5.89
C VAL A 80 -0.41 1.49 6.47
N ILE A 81 -1.20 1.35 7.53
CA ILE A 81 -1.77 2.48 8.29
C ILE A 81 -1.39 2.27 9.75
N ALA A 82 -0.92 3.34 10.40
CA ALA A 82 -0.61 3.31 11.83
C ALA A 82 -1.83 2.85 12.64
N ARG A 83 -1.59 2.04 13.66
CA ARG A 83 -2.64 1.37 14.43
C ARG A 83 -3.67 2.34 14.99
N GLU A 84 -3.23 3.51 15.46
CA GLU A 84 -4.13 4.53 16.04
C GLU A 84 -5.07 5.16 15.01
N HIS A 85 -4.80 4.98 13.72
CA HIS A 85 -5.63 5.48 12.63
C HIS A 85 -6.43 4.40 11.91
N GLN A 86 -6.26 3.14 12.30
CA GLN A 86 -7.06 2.05 11.74
C GLN A 86 -8.49 2.12 12.26
N GLY A 87 -9.45 1.61 11.47
CA GLY A 87 -10.85 1.59 11.86
C GLY A 87 -11.62 2.89 11.60
N HIS A 88 -11.00 3.88 10.97
CA HIS A 88 -11.63 5.18 10.67
C HIS A 88 -11.97 5.36 9.19
N ALA A 89 -12.15 4.27 8.47
CA ALA A 89 -12.43 4.26 7.02
C ALA A 89 -11.33 4.87 6.15
N LEU A 90 -10.15 5.13 6.71
CA LEU A 90 -9.02 5.69 5.95
C LEU A 90 -8.49 4.70 4.91
N GLY A 91 -8.50 3.41 5.23
CA GLY A 91 -8.12 2.37 4.28
C GLY A 91 -9.06 2.31 3.09
N SER A 92 -10.37 2.41 3.33
CA SER A 92 -11.36 2.44 2.25
C SER A 92 -11.18 3.64 1.35
N THR A 93 -10.91 4.81 1.92
CA THR A 93 -10.67 6.03 1.15
C THR A 93 -9.43 5.89 0.27
N ALA A 94 -8.34 5.36 0.82
CA ALA A 94 -7.12 5.13 0.05
C ALA A 94 -7.36 4.16 -1.10
N TRP A 95 -8.07 3.05 -0.83
CA TRP A 95 -8.38 2.07 -1.87
C TRP A 95 -9.21 2.68 -2.99
N GLN A 96 -10.23 3.47 -2.66
CA GLN A 96 -11.08 4.12 -3.66
C GLN A 96 -10.27 5.04 -4.57
N ARG A 97 -9.36 5.83 -4.00
CA ARG A 97 -8.49 6.72 -4.77
C ARG A 97 -7.54 5.94 -5.66
N PHE A 98 -6.89 4.92 -5.10
CA PHE A 98 -6.00 4.03 -5.85
C PHE A 98 -6.75 3.35 -7.01
N ASN A 99 -7.92 2.78 -6.73
CA ASN A 99 -8.73 2.11 -7.73
C ASN A 99 -9.10 3.05 -8.88
N ALA A 100 -9.51 4.27 -8.57
CA ALA A 100 -9.88 5.26 -9.58
C ALA A 100 -8.69 5.64 -10.47
N GLU A 101 -7.53 5.89 -9.86
CA GLU A 101 -6.33 6.26 -10.61
C GLU A 101 -5.81 5.10 -11.45
N ALA A 102 -5.82 3.88 -10.91
CA ALA A 102 -5.40 2.68 -11.65
C ALA A 102 -6.34 2.42 -12.83
N TRP A 103 -7.64 2.55 -12.63
CA TRP A 103 -8.62 2.41 -13.72
C TRP A 103 -8.38 3.44 -14.83
N ARG A 104 -8.16 4.70 -14.44
CA ARG A 104 -7.88 5.78 -15.39
C ARG A 104 -6.63 5.51 -16.22
N LYS A 105 -5.61 4.87 -15.64
CA LYS A 105 -4.38 4.50 -16.32
C LYS A 105 -4.53 3.27 -17.23
N GLY A 106 -5.68 2.61 -17.23
CA GLY A 106 -5.94 1.45 -18.08
C GLY A 106 -5.79 0.11 -17.40
N PHE A 107 -5.46 0.07 -16.11
CA PHE A 107 -5.44 -1.19 -15.38
C PHE A 107 -6.86 -1.69 -15.12
N ARG A 108 -7.02 -3.01 -15.08
CA ARG A 108 -8.33 -3.65 -14.89
C ARG A 108 -8.33 -4.67 -13.77
N ARG A 109 -7.15 -5.10 -13.33
CA ARG A 109 -7.00 -6.06 -12.23
C ARG A 109 -5.95 -5.56 -11.25
N VAL A 110 -6.08 -5.98 -9.99
CA VAL A 110 -5.15 -5.64 -8.92
C VAL A 110 -4.65 -6.90 -8.24
N GLN A 111 -3.38 -6.92 -7.89
CA GLN A 111 -2.72 -8.02 -7.19
C GLN A 111 -1.98 -7.51 -5.99
N LEU A 112 -1.93 -8.32 -4.94
CA LEU A 112 -1.14 -8.04 -3.76
C LEU A 112 -0.73 -9.34 -3.06
N GLU A 113 0.21 -9.22 -2.14
CA GLU A 113 0.62 -10.31 -1.26
C GLU A 113 0.29 -9.92 0.18
N VAL A 114 -0.14 -10.89 0.97
CA VAL A 114 -0.57 -10.67 2.36
C VAL A 114 -0.15 -11.87 3.20
N LYS A 115 0.21 -11.61 4.46
CA LYS A 115 0.53 -12.69 5.41
C LYS A 115 -0.73 -13.50 5.71
N ALA A 116 -0.59 -14.83 5.78
CA ALA A 116 -1.72 -15.72 6.09
C ALA A 116 -2.32 -15.40 7.47
N GLU A 117 -1.51 -14.98 8.42
CA GLU A 117 -1.97 -14.60 9.76
C GLU A 117 -2.75 -13.29 9.79
N ASN A 118 -2.62 -12.45 8.77
CA ASN A 118 -3.32 -11.16 8.71
C ASN A 118 -4.73 -11.32 8.13
N THR A 119 -5.61 -11.91 8.93
CA THR A 119 -6.98 -12.20 8.52
C THR A 119 -7.82 -10.94 8.32
N GLY A 120 -7.53 -9.88 9.07
CA GLY A 120 -8.22 -8.60 8.92
C GLY A 120 -7.98 -7.98 7.55
N ALA A 121 -6.72 -7.98 7.09
CA ALA A 121 -6.37 -7.48 5.77
C ALA A 121 -7.01 -8.35 4.68
N GLN A 122 -6.98 -9.66 4.82
CA GLN A 122 -7.62 -10.57 3.85
C GLN A 122 -9.09 -10.25 3.68
N ARG A 123 -9.82 -10.05 4.78
CA ARG A 123 -11.25 -9.67 4.73
C ARG A 123 -11.46 -8.32 4.05
N PHE A 124 -10.58 -7.37 4.31
CA PHE A 124 -10.64 -6.06 3.65
C PHE A 124 -10.55 -6.21 2.13
N TYR A 125 -9.61 -7.04 1.65
CA TYR A 125 -9.42 -7.28 0.22
C TYR A 125 -10.53 -8.13 -0.39
N GLU A 126 -11.02 -9.13 0.34
CA GLU A 126 -12.15 -9.97 -0.12
C GLU A 126 -13.41 -9.14 -0.35
N ARG A 127 -13.69 -8.18 0.53
CA ARG A 127 -14.84 -7.27 0.36
C ARG A 127 -14.73 -6.43 -0.90
N ARG A 128 -13.51 -6.26 -1.42
CA ARG A 128 -13.24 -5.49 -2.63
C ARG A 128 -13.13 -6.36 -3.87
N GLY A 129 -13.42 -7.65 -3.72
CA GLY A 129 -13.51 -8.57 -4.85
C GLY A 129 -12.24 -9.37 -5.12
N LEU A 130 -11.22 -9.26 -4.26
CA LEU A 130 -10.02 -10.06 -4.40
C LEU A 130 -10.22 -11.44 -3.77
N SER A 131 -9.53 -12.43 -4.30
CA SER A 131 -9.50 -13.78 -3.75
C SER A 131 -8.09 -14.33 -3.75
N VAL A 132 -7.83 -15.29 -2.85
CA VAL A 132 -6.54 -15.98 -2.79
C VAL A 132 -6.40 -16.85 -4.04
N GLU A 133 -5.33 -16.64 -4.80
CA GLU A 133 -5.04 -17.44 -6.00
C GLU A 133 -3.81 -18.32 -5.81
N GLN A 134 -2.93 -18.00 -4.86
CA GLN A 134 -1.71 -18.78 -4.65
C GLN A 134 -1.24 -18.68 -3.21
N GLU A 135 -0.73 -19.78 -2.67
CA GLU A 135 -0.01 -19.81 -1.40
C GLU A 135 1.47 -19.49 -1.66
N LEU A 136 2.06 -18.66 -0.79
CA LEU A 136 3.44 -18.22 -0.91
C LEU A 136 4.23 -18.74 0.29
N LYS A 137 4.78 -19.96 0.15
CA LYS A 137 5.60 -20.58 1.20
C LYS A 137 6.98 -19.93 1.22
N GLY A 138 7.44 -19.52 2.41
CA GLY A 138 8.75 -18.90 2.57
C GLY A 138 8.87 -17.47 2.03
N TYR A 139 7.79 -16.86 1.59
CA TYR A 139 7.79 -15.49 1.09
C TYR A 139 8.08 -14.49 2.21
N TYR A 140 7.47 -14.72 3.38
CA TYR A 140 7.72 -13.91 4.58
C TYR A 140 8.58 -14.68 5.56
N GLN A 141 9.47 -14.00 6.27
CA GLN A 141 10.27 -14.61 7.33
C GLN A 141 9.40 -15.24 8.42
N SER A 142 8.22 -14.68 8.65
CA SER A 142 7.28 -15.12 9.68
C SER A 142 6.35 -16.24 9.24
N GLY A 143 6.48 -16.76 8.01
CA GLY A 143 5.70 -17.94 7.56
C GLY A 143 4.96 -17.74 6.24
N LEU A 144 3.78 -18.36 6.17
CA LEU A 144 2.96 -18.44 4.97
C LEU A 144 2.35 -17.09 4.58
N GLY A 145 2.35 -16.83 3.29
CA GLY A 145 1.62 -15.70 2.69
C GLY A 145 0.66 -16.17 1.61
N TYR A 146 -0.16 -15.24 1.14
CA TYR A 146 -1.08 -15.46 0.05
C TYR A 146 -0.91 -14.38 -1.01
N MET A 147 -1.01 -14.78 -2.27
CA MET A 147 -1.21 -13.84 -3.37
C MET A 147 -2.72 -13.72 -3.60
N MET A 148 -3.22 -12.51 -3.54
CA MET A 148 -4.63 -12.21 -3.82
C MET A 148 -4.73 -11.37 -5.08
N ARG A 149 -5.77 -11.61 -5.87
CA ARG A 149 -6.02 -10.91 -7.12
C ARG A 149 -7.52 -10.72 -7.33
N GLY A 150 -7.89 -9.66 -7.98
CA GLY A 150 -9.27 -9.41 -8.32
C GLY A 150 -9.44 -8.25 -9.29
N PRO A 151 -10.67 -7.97 -9.72
CA PRO A 151 -10.93 -6.89 -10.66
C PRO A 151 -10.85 -5.53 -9.96
N LEU A 152 -10.37 -4.53 -10.70
CA LEU A 152 -10.64 -3.14 -10.37
C LEU A 152 -12.07 -2.82 -10.77
N LYS A 153 -12.68 -1.84 -10.14
CA LYS A 153 -14.05 -1.42 -10.44
C LYS A 153 -14.04 -0.07 -11.14
N PRO A 154 -14.97 0.19 -12.09
CA PRO A 154 -15.11 1.52 -12.65
C PRO A 154 -15.34 2.53 -11.53
N PRO A 155 -14.65 3.69 -11.56
CA PRO A 155 -14.91 4.74 -10.57
C PRO A 155 -16.36 5.21 -10.66
N GLN A 156 -16.98 5.39 -9.50
CA GLN A 156 -18.31 5.97 -9.44
C GLN A 156 -18.19 7.48 -9.61
N GLY A 157 -18.92 8.02 -10.50
CA GLY A 157 -18.84 9.43 -10.59
C GLY A 157 -19.22 10.21 -11.55
#